data_140ef0b40322499bd3220983988fe23d
#
_entry.id   140ef0b40322499bd3220983988fe23d
#
_cell.length_a   1.000
_cell.length_b   1.000
_cell.length_c   1.000
_cell.angle_alpha   90.00
_cell.angle_beta   90.00
_cell.angle_gamma   90.00
#
_symmetry.space_group_name_H-M   'P 1'
#
loop_
_entity.id
_entity.type
_entity.pdbx_description
1 polymer ?
#
loop_
_entity_poly.entity_id
_entity_poly.type
_entity_poly.pdbx_seq_one_letter_code
_entity_poly.pdbx_strand_id
1 'polypeptide(L)'
;FFTRGEKKKRRIIIAAAISILYMLCVGKAHVISSSWIRGILQLLMIGLSIWGLSGSIGVKPVFSFKSFKKLLKEECAWFLFLFLLSLPALFFCRQAFVFIGKGLLSVILSFGGGDAYLAIADGMFVSTDMIGYSEFYHAIVAAANALPGSILCKVLAGIGYVIGYGEQYPV
;
A
#
# COMPACT_ATOMS: atom_id res chain seq x y z
N PHE A 1 27.98 15.46 24.42
CA PHE A 1 27.96 14.19 23.62
C PHE A 1 26.91 13.22 24.07
N PHE A 2 26.59 13.11 25.36
CA PHE A 2 25.62 12.16 25.94
C PHE A 2 24.16 12.45 25.55
N THR A 3 23.76 13.70 25.41
CA THR A 3 22.36 14.10 25.14
C THR A 3 21.85 13.70 23.75
N ARG A 4 22.73 13.49 22.76
CA ARG A 4 22.35 13.11 21.39
C ARG A 4 21.97 11.62 21.30
N GLY A 5 22.60 10.78 22.11
CA GLY A 5 22.31 9.34 22.18
C GLY A 5 20.96 9.02 22.86
N GLU A 6 20.63 9.72 23.94
CA GLU A 6 19.35 9.54 24.64
C GLU A 6 18.14 9.98 23.80
N LYS A 7 18.25 11.11 23.11
CA LYS A 7 17.21 11.58 22.19
C LYS A 7 16.96 10.58 21.07
N LYS A 8 18.03 9.93 20.56
CA LYS A 8 17.91 8.90 19.52
C LYS A 8 17.21 7.62 20.05
N LYS A 9 17.59 7.15 21.24
CA LYS A 9 16.93 6.00 21.88
C LYS A 9 15.44 6.25 22.14
N ARG A 10 15.10 7.42 22.67
CA ARG A 10 13.70 7.80 22.94
C ARG A 10 12.83 7.83 21.68
N ARG A 11 13.37 8.32 20.54
CA ARG A 11 12.71 8.33 19.26
C ARG A 11 12.46 6.91 18.73
N ILE A 12 13.44 6.01 18.86
CA ILE A 12 13.31 4.61 18.44
C ILE A 12 12.23 3.90 19.27
N ILE A 13 12.21 4.12 20.59
CA ILE A 13 11.20 3.53 21.47
C ILE A 13 9.79 4.02 21.12
N ILE A 14 9.62 5.32 20.87
CA ILE A 14 8.33 5.89 20.47
C ILE A 14 7.88 5.31 19.12
N ALA A 15 8.77 5.24 18.13
CA ALA A 15 8.46 4.67 16.83
C ALA A 15 8.09 3.18 16.94
N ALA A 16 8.83 2.39 17.74
CA ALA A 16 8.54 0.99 17.99
C ALA A 16 7.18 0.81 18.70
N ALA A 17 6.88 1.60 19.71
CA ALA A 17 5.61 1.53 20.44
C ALA A 17 4.42 1.82 19.54
N ILE A 18 4.53 2.81 18.66
CA ILE A 18 3.46 3.18 17.73
C ILE A 18 3.31 2.14 16.61
N SER A 19 4.43 1.55 16.13
CA SER A 19 4.37 0.45 15.16
C SER A 19 3.69 -0.79 15.76
N ILE A 20 3.99 -1.13 17.00
CA ILE A 20 3.33 -2.23 17.73
C ILE A 20 1.84 -1.93 17.90
N LEU A 21 1.49 -0.71 18.32
CA LEU A 21 0.11 -0.29 18.46
C LEU A 21 -0.64 -0.37 17.13
N TYR A 22 -0.02 0.07 16.04
CA TYR A 22 -0.57 -0.05 14.70
C TYR A 22 -0.80 -1.51 14.30
N MET A 23 0.18 -2.38 14.51
CA MET A 23 0.03 -3.82 14.22
C MET A 23 -1.08 -4.48 15.03
N LEU A 24 -1.24 -4.11 16.30
CA LEU A 24 -2.33 -4.62 17.14
C LEU A 24 -3.71 -4.12 16.72
N CYS A 25 -3.80 -2.89 16.22
CA CYS A 25 -5.06 -2.27 15.81
C CYS A 25 -5.50 -2.66 14.40
N VAL A 26 -4.57 -2.89 13.47
CA VAL A 26 -4.83 -3.19 12.05
C VAL A 26 -4.67 -4.69 11.74
N GLY A 27 -3.92 -5.42 12.58
CA GLY A 27 -3.72 -6.86 12.43
C GLY A 27 -4.99 -7.68 12.65
N LYS A 28 -4.90 -8.99 12.40
CA LYS A 28 -6.00 -10.00 12.53
C LYS A 28 -6.75 -9.99 13.88
N ALA A 29 -6.26 -9.27 14.87
CA ALA A 29 -6.89 -9.16 16.17
C ALA A 29 -8.23 -8.39 16.17
N HIS A 30 -8.58 -7.69 15.11
CA HIS A 30 -9.82 -6.92 14.95
C HIS A 30 -10.31 -6.17 16.21
N VAL A 31 -9.37 -5.72 17.04
CA VAL A 31 -9.68 -5.09 18.34
C VAL A 31 -10.44 -3.77 18.14
N ILE A 32 -10.28 -3.14 16.97
CA ILE A 32 -10.95 -1.88 16.66
C ILE A 32 -11.64 -1.99 15.30
N SER A 33 -12.95 -2.15 15.32
CA SER A 33 -13.82 -2.19 14.15
C SER A 33 -14.03 -0.81 13.49
N SER A 34 -13.67 0.29 14.15
CA SER A 34 -13.94 1.64 13.65
C SER A 34 -12.97 2.07 12.56
N SER A 35 -13.51 2.32 11.37
CA SER A 35 -12.74 2.83 10.20
C SER A 35 -12.04 4.16 10.47
N TRP A 36 -12.63 5.01 11.27
CA TRP A 36 -12.09 6.31 11.65
C TRP A 36 -10.80 6.21 12.48
N ILE A 37 -10.78 5.29 13.44
CA ILE A 37 -9.61 5.09 14.31
C ILE A 37 -8.45 4.54 13.49
N ARG A 38 -8.70 3.66 12.53
CA ARG A 38 -7.68 3.16 11.59
C ARG A 38 -7.08 4.28 10.75
N GLY A 39 -7.92 5.19 10.24
CA GLY A 39 -7.47 6.36 9.47
C GLY A 39 -6.59 7.30 10.29
N ILE A 40 -6.97 7.58 11.54
CA ILE A 40 -6.18 8.43 12.46
C ILE A 40 -4.82 7.79 12.76
N LEU A 41 -4.79 6.48 13.02
CA LEU A 41 -3.53 5.75 13.25
C LEU A 41 -2.61 5.76 12.03
N GLN A 42 -3.16 5.64 10.83
CA GLN A 42 -2.39 5.73 9.59
C GLN A 42 -1.79 7.14 9.40
N LEU A 43 -2.55 8.19 9.64
CA LEU A 43 -2.05 9.57 9.59
C LEU A 43 -0.96 9.84 10.63
N LEU A 44 -1.09 9.28 11.83
CA LEU A 44 -0.06 9.33 12.88
C LEU A 44 1.22 8.63 12.44
N MET A 45 1.14 7.47 11.79
CA MET A 45 2.30 6.75 11.28
C MET A 45 3.02 7.53 10.17
N ILE A 46 2.27 8.16 9.25
CA ILE A 46 2.83 9.03 8.22
C ILE A 46 3.54 10.23 8.85
N GLY A 47 2.90 10.90 9.80
CA GLY A 47 3.49 12.04 10.50
C GLY A 47 4.78 11.68 11.24
N LEU A 48 4.83 10.50 11.87
CA LEU A 48 6.03 10.01 12.54
C LEU A 48 7.14 9.62 11.58
N SER A 49 6.81 9.06 10.44
CA SER A 49 7.78 8.73 9.38
C SER A 49 8.43 10.01 8.85
N ILE A 50 7.64 11.05 8.59
CA ILE A 50 8.14 12.36 8.16
C ILE A 50 9.00 13.00 9.25
N TRP A 51 8.58 12.95 10.51
CA TRP A 51 9.34 13.48 11.63
C TRP A 51 10.65 12.70 11.88
N GLY A 52 10.62 11.38 11.75
CA GLY A 52 11.80 10.52 11.84
C GLY A 52 12.83 10.82 10.74
N LEU A 53 12.36 10.99 9.51
CA LEU A 53 13.18 11.36 8.36
C LEU A 53 13.80 12.77 8.54
N SER A 54 13.02 13.76 8.95
CA SER A 54 13.51 15.13 9.15
C SER A 54 14.58 15.25 10.23
N GLY A 55 14.57 14.33 11.21
CA GLY A 55 15.56 14.31 12.29
C GLY A 55 16.82 13.49 12.00
N SER A 56 16.81 12.63 10.98
CA SER A 56 17.93 11.73 10.63
C SER A 56 18.80 12.27 9.51
N ILE A 57 18.24 13.10 8.64
CA ILE A 57 18.94 13.65 7.48
C ILE A 57 19.43 15.04 7.86
N GLY A 58 20.72 15.14 8.24
CA GLY A 58 21.42 16.41 8.39
C GLY A 58 21.63 17.15 7.05
N VAL A 59 21.04 16.64 5.98
CA VAL A 59 20.97 17.25 4.67
C VAL A 59 19.64 18.01 4.63
N LYS A 60 19.71 19.34 4.62
CA LYS A 60 18.51 20.14 4.28
C LYS A 60 18.03 19.63 2.92
N PRO A 61 16.78 19.17 2.80
CA PRO A 61 16.26 18.78 1.50
C PRO A 61 16.31 20.02 0.62
N VAL A 62 17.26 20.07 -0.29
CA VAL A 62 17.29 21.10 -1.33
C VAL A 62 16.19 20.69 -2.30
N PHE A 63 14.97 21.11 -1.99
CA PHE A 63 13.84 20.92 -2.86
C PHE A 63 14.03 21.84 -4.07
N SER A 64 14.74 21.32 -5.07
CA SER A 64 14.90 22.02 -6.33
C SER A 64 13.65 21.82 -7.17
N PHE A 65 12.86 22.86 -7.31
CA PHE A 65 11.63 22.85 -8.14
C PHE A 65 11.90 22.44 -9.60
N LYS A 66 13.13 22.67 -10.08
CA LYS A 66 13.61 22.25 -11.41
C LYS A 66 13.76 20.73 -11.52
N SER A 67 14.34 20.09 -10.49
CA SER A 67 14.48 18.62 -10.42
C SER A 67 13.12 17.94 -10.25
N PHE A 68 12.22 18.56 -9.47
CA PHE A 68 10.87 18.05 -9.30
C PHE A 68 10.06 18.08 -10.61
N LYS A 69 10.13 19.17 -11.38
CA LYS A 69 9.49 19.25 -12.72
C LYS A 69 10.02 18.20 -13.70
N LYS A 70 11.34 17.92 -13.66
CA LYS A 70 11.93 16.90 -14.53
C LYS A 70 11.44 15.49 -14.15
N LEU A 71 11.47 15.15 -12.86
CA LEU A 71 10.92 13.90 -12.32
C LEU A 71 9.43 13.75 -12.68
N LEU A 72 8.64 14.81 -12.45
CA LEU A 72 7.21 14.78 -12.77
C LEU A 72 6.96 14.53 -14.27
N LYS A 73 7.78 15.09 -15.14
CA LYS A 73 7.65 14.88 -16.61
C LYS A 73 7.97 13.43 -17.00
N GLU A 74 9.02 12.84 -16.42
CA GLU A 74 9.39 11.45 -16.67
C GLU A 74 8.32 10.48 -16.13
N GLU A 75 7.85 10.71 -14.91
CA GLU A 75 6.77 9.93 -14.30
C GLU A 75 5.44 10.08 -15.05
N CYS A 76 5.06 11.29 -15.47
CA CYS A 76 3.86 11.51 -16.28
C CYS A 76 3.88 10.74 -17.60
N ALA A 77 5.05 10.59 -18.24
CA ALA A 77 5.16 9.79 -19.46
C ALA A 77 4.85 8.30 -19.20
N TRP A 78 5.37 7.75 -18.09
CA TRP A 78 5.07 6.38 -17.69
C TRP A 78 3.62 6.19 -17.26
N PHE A 79 3.05 7.14 -16.52
CA PHE A 79 1.64 7.13 -16.17
C PHE A 79 0.74 7.19 -17.40
N LEU A 80 1.07 8.04 -18.38
CA LEU A 80 0.33 8.12 -19.63
C LEU A 80 0.40 6.81 -20.41
N PHE A 81 1.58 6.19 -20.49
CA PHE A 81 1.77 4.90 -21.14
C PHE A 81 0.93 3.80 -20.46
N LEU A 82 1.01 3.69 -19.13
CA LEU A 82 0.21 2.72 -18.37
C LEU A 82 -1.30 2.99 -18.49
N PHE A 83 -1.70 4.26 -18.49
CA PHE A 83 -3.09 4.65 -18.70
C PHE A 83 -3.60 4.23 -20.07
N LEU A 84 -2.83 4.47 -21.14
CA LEU A 84 -3.18 4.03 -22.48
C LEU A 84 -3.29 2.50 -22.57
N LEU A 85 -2.39 1.76 -21.89
CA LEU A 85 -2.44 0.31 -21.82
C LEU A 85 -3.68 -0.20 -21.05
N SER A 86 -4.17 0.56 -20.08
CA SER A 86 -5.35 0.21 -19.28
C SER A 86 -6.67 0.53 -19.98
N LEU A 87 -6.67 1.35 -21.04
CA LEU A 87 -7.89 1.74 -21.75
C LEU A 87 -8.75 0.55 -22.23
N PRO A 88 -8.18 -0.52 -22.85
CA PRO A 88 -9.00 -1.66 -23.22
C PRO A 88 -9.72 -2.29 -22.03
N ALA A 89 -9.02 -2.47 -20.90
CA ALA A 89 -9.63 -3.03 -19.69
C ALA A 89 -10.76 -2.14 -19.14
N LEU A 90 -10.60 -0.82 -19.21
CA LEU A 90 -11.65 0.13 -18.79
C LEU A 90 -12.91 0.06 -19.64
N PHE A 91 -12.77 -0.27 -20.94
CA PHE A 91 -13.92 -0.42 -21.84
C PHE A 91 -14.61 -1.77 -21.70
N PHE A 92 -13.88 -2.85 -21.45
CA PHE A 92 -14.40 -4.21 -21.42
C PHE A 92 -14.78 -4.70 -20.02
N CYS A 93 -14.18 -4.15 -18.95
CA CYS A 93 -14.42 -4.56 -17.57
C CYS A 93 -15.17 -3.48 -16.78
N ARG A 94 -16.39 -3.79 -16.36
CA ARG A 94 -17.23 -2.85 -15.58
C ARG A 94 -16.61 -2.51 -14.22
N GLN A 95 -15.94 -3.47 -13.61
CA GLN A 95 -15.30 -3.29 -12.30
C GLN A 95 -13.87 -2.70 -12.36
N ALA A 96 -13.33 -2.48 -13.58
CA ALA A 96 -11.96 -2.00 -13.74
C ALA A 96 -11.70 -0.65 -13.03
N PHE A 97 -12.65 0.28 -13.07
CA PHE A 97 -12.53 1.56 -12.37
C PHE A 97 -12.42 1.39 -10.85
N VAL A 98 -13.28 0.54 -10.29
CA VAL A 98 -13.28 0.26 -8.84
C VAL A 98 -11.97 -0.44 -8.45
N PHE A 99 -11.53 -1.40 -9.26
CA PHE A 99 -10.26 -2.10 -9.08
C PHE A 99 -9.06 -1.14 -9.11
N ILE A 100 -8.97 -0.26 -10.11
CA ILE A 100 -7.88 0.72 -10.23
C ILE A 100 -7.88 1.66 -9.02
N GLY A 101 -9.03 2.19 -8.63
CA GLY A 101 -9.16 3.07 -7.48
C GLY A 101 -8.71 2.40 -6.17
N LYS A 102 -9.22 1.19 -5.90
CA LYS A 102 -8.82 0.40 -4.72
C LYS A 102 -7.35 -0.03 -4.79
N GLY A 103 -6.89 -0.42 -5.97
CA GLY A 103 -5.50 -0.79 -6.21
C GLY A 103 -4.53 0.35 -5.90
N LEU A 104 -4.76 1.54 -6.46
CA LEU A 104 -3.96 2.73 -6.16
C LEU A 104 -3.97 3.07 -4.67
N LEU A 105 -5.15 3.05 -4.05
CA LEU A 105 -5.28 3.34 -2.63
C LEU A 105 -4.54 2.29 -1.78
N SER A 106 -4.63 1.01 -2.14
CA SER A 106 -3.92 -0.07 -1.43
C SER A 106 -2.40 0.08 -1.51
N VAL A 107 -1.88 0.52 -2.66
CA VAL A 107 -0.44 0.79 -2.85
C VAL A 107 0.00 1.98 -2.02
N ILE A 108 -0.75 3.08 -2.03
CA ILE A 108 -0.43 4.28 -1.24
C ILE A 108 -0.45 3.97 0.26
N LEU A 109 -1.38 3.14 0.72
CA LEU A 109 -1.49 2.74 2.13
C LEU A 109 -0.48 1.65 2.53
N SER A 110 0.19 1.03 1.59
CA SER A 110 1.15 -0.04 1.84
C SER A 110 2.50 0.49 2.31
N PHE A 111 2.57 0.87 3.57
CA PHE A 111 3.83 1.19 4.23
C PHE A 111 4.32 -0.03 5.02
N GLY A 112 5.44 -0.63 4.62
CA GLY A 112 6.10 -1.63 5.47
C GLY A 112 6.32 -3.03 4.91
N GLY A 113 6.17 -3.22 3.60
CA GLY A 113 6.53 -4.48 2.94
C GLY A 113 5.35 -5.36 2.54
N GLY A 114 5.67 -6.53 1.98
CA GLY A 114 4.68 -7.41 1.34
C GLY A 114 3.59 -7.92 2.27
N ASP A 115 3.92 -8.29 3.50
CA ASP A 115 2.94 -8.82 4.46
C ASP A 115 1.94 -7.75 4.92
N ALA A 116 2.39 -6.50 5.08
CA ALA A 116 1.49 -5.38 5.38
C ALA A 116 0.53 -5.12 4.22
N TYR A 117 1.00 -5.28 2.98
CA TYR A 117 0.15 -5.16 1.81
C TYR A 117 -0.95 -6.23 1.76
N LEU A 118 -0.64 -7.49 2.13
CA LEU A 118 -1.64 -8.55 2.16
C LEU A 118 -2.84 -8.21 3.07
N ALA A 119 -2.58 -7.63 4.24
CA ALA A 119 -3.64 -7.21 5.15
C ALA A 119 -4.50 -6.07 4.58
N ILE A 120 -3.88 -5.14 3.86
CA ILE A 120 -4.58 -4.04 3.20
C ILE A 120 -5.41 -4.55 2.03
N ALA A 121 -4.84 -5.45 1.21
CA ALA A 121 -5.52 -6.06 0.08
C ALA A 121 -6.72 -6.90 0.53
N ASP A 122 -6.58 -7.70 1.60
CA ASP A 122 -7.69 -8.44 2.21
C ASP A 122 -8.83 -7.49 2.61
N GLY A 123 -8.52 -6.40 3.33
CA GLY A 123 -9.51 -5.40 3.73
C GLY A 123 -10.18 -4.65 2.59
N MET A 124 -9.52 -4.54 1.42
CA MET A 124 -10.05 -3.78 0.30
C MET A 124 -10.77 -4.63 -0.74
N PHE A 125 -10.34 -5.86 -0.94
CA PHE A 125 -10.84 -6.71 -2.02
C PHE A 125 -11.64 -7.90 -1.51
N VAL A 126 -11.20 -8.58 -0.44
CA VAL A 126 -11.90 -9.74 0.14
C VAL A 126 -13.06 -9.27 1.02
N SER A 127 -12.81 -8.34 1.94
CA SER A 127 -13.86 -7.82 2.85
C SER A 127 -14.98 -7.05 2.14
N THR A 128 -14.81 -6.74 0.86
CA THR A 128 -15.83 -6.07 0.02
C THR A 128 -16.43 -6.99 -1.02
N ASP A 129 -16.22 -8.30 -0.87
CA ASP A 129 -16.76 -9.37 -1.74
C ASP A 129 -16.38 -9.21 -3.24
N MET A 130 -15.30 -8.49 -3.54
CA MET A 130 -14.78 -8.42 -4.91
C MET A 130 -14.05 -9.70 -5.33
N ILE A 131 -13.47 -10.41 -4.35
CA ILE A 131 -12.78 -11.68 -4.55
C ILE A 131 -13.10 -12.59 -3.38
N GLY A 132 -13.28 -13.87 -3.66
CA GLY A 132 -13.50 -14.90 -2.65
C GLY A 132 -12.26 -15.09 -1.76
N TYR A 133 -12.47 -15.36 -0.48
CA TYR A 133 -11.39 -15.62 0.49
C TYR A 133 -10.48 -16.77 0.01
N SER A 134 -11.06 -17.84 -0.49
CA SER A 134 -10.31 -19.00 -1.00
C SER A 134 -9.41 -18.63 -2.18
N GLU A 135 -9.94 -17.89 -3.14
CA GLU A 135 -9.18 -17.43 -4.32
C GLU A 135 -8.02 -16.51 -3.93
N PHE A 136 -8.27 -15.60 -2.98
CA PHE A 136 -7.24 -14.71 -2.51
C PHE A 136 -6.09 -15.44 -1.81
N TYR A 137 -6.38 -16.23 -0.78
CA TYR A 137 -5.34 -16.85 0.03
C TYR A 137 -4.73 -18.12 -0.59
N HIS A 138 -5.55 -18.99 -1.18
CA HIS A 138 -5.08 -20.27 -1.70
C HIS A 138 -4.53 -20.21 -3.13
N ALA A 139 -5.00 -19.26 -3.93
CA ALA A 139 -4.48 -19.09 -5.28
C ALA A 139 -3.50 -17.91 -5.38
N ILE A 140 -3.96 -16.69 -5.13
CA ILE A 140 -3.17 -15.47 -5.38
C ILE A 140 -1.97 -15.36 -4.43
N VAL A 141 -2.20 -15.45 -3.12
CA VAL A 141 -1.14 -15.30 -2.11
C VAL A 141 -0.15 -16.46 -2.20
N ALA A 142 -0.64 -17.70 -2.39
CA ALA A 142 0.22 -18.86 -2.57
C ALA A 142 1.13 -18.73 -3.81
N ALA A 143 0.57 -18.34 -4.96
CA ALA A 143 1.33 -18.08 -6.17
C ALA A 143 2.32 -16.90 -6.00
N ALA A 144 1.90 -15.83 -5.33
CA ALA A 144 2.76 -14.68 -5.07
C ALA A 144 3.96 -15.01 -4.20
N ASN A 145 3.81 -15.91 -3.23
CA ASN A 145 4.91 -16.37 -2.38
C ASN A 145 5.85 -17.35 -3.09
N ALA A 146 5.36 -18.13 -4.05
CA ALA A 146 6.18 -19.06 -4.83
C ALA A 146 7.05 -18.36 -5.88
N LEU A 147 6.66 -17.19 -6.36
CA LEU A 147 7.36 -16.46 -7.40
C LEU A 147 8.37 -15.46 -6.81
N PRO A 148 9.53 -15.22 -7.44
CA PRO A 148 10.44 -14.17 -7.03
C PRO A 148 9.87 -12.77 -7.35
N GLY A 149 10.25 -11.75 -6.58
CA GLY A 149 9.89 -10.35 -6.80
C GLY A 149 8.90 -9.78 -5.79
N SER A 150 8.43 -8.56 -6.02
CA SER A 150 7.55 -7.84 -5.10
C SER A 150 6.21 -8.53 -4.91
N ILE A 151 5.86 -8.86 -3.68
CA ILE A 151 4.57 -9.46 -3.31
C ILE A 151 3.41 -8.54 -3.71
N LEU A 152 3.55 -7.23 -3.49
CA LEU A 152 2.54 -6.22 -3.84
C LEU A 152 2.15 -6.30 -5.32
N CYS A 153 3.13 -6.26 -6.22
CA CYS A 153 2.86 -6.30 -7.67
C CYS A 153 2.19 -7.61 -8.10
N LYS A 154 2.65 -8.74 -7.54
CA LYS A 154 2.13 -10.07 -7.88
C LYS A 154 0.70 -10.26 -7.38
N VAL A 155 0.43 -9.86 -6.15
CA VAL A 155 -0.91 -9.95 -5.56
C VAL A 155 -1.88 -9.04 -6.31
N LEU A 156 -1.49 -7.79 -6.59
CA LEU A 156 -2.35 -6.86 -7.34
C LEU A 156 -2.64 -7.37 -8.76
N ALA A 157 -1.63 -7.94 -9.44
CA ALA A 157 -1.82 -8.56 -10.75
C ALA A 157 -2.75 -9.76 -10.68
N GLY A 158 -2.59 -10.63 -9.67
CA GLY A 158 -3.49 -11.79 -9.44
C GLY A 158 -4.94 -11.37 -9.17
N ILE A 159 -5.13 -10.33 -8.35
CA ILE A 159 -6.45 -9.76 -8.09
C ILE A 159 -7.10 -9.25 -9.39
N GLY A 160 -6.34 -8.47 -10.18
CA GLY A 160 -6.82 -7.95 -11.46
C GLY A 160 -7.18 -9.06 -12.46
N TYR A 161 -6.41 -10.15 -12.47
CA TYR A 161 -6.70 -11.32 -13.31
C TYR A 161 -8.03 -11.99 -12.90
N VAL A 162 -8.23 -12.25 -11.61
CA VAL A 162 -9.45 -12.92 -11.12
C VAL A 162 -10.69 -12.06 -11.39
N ILE A 163 -10.62 -10.76 -11.15
CA ILE A 163 -11.73 -9.84 -11.43
C ILE A 163 -12.04 -9.80 -12.94
N GLY A 164 -11.02 -9.69 -13.78
CA GLY A 164 -11.19 -9.66 -15.23
C GLY A 164 -11.73 -10.97 -15.79
N TYR A 165 -11.28 -12.10 -15.26
CA TYR A 165 -11.76 -13.43 -15.66
C TYR A 165 -13.19 -13.66 -15.22
N GLY A 166 -13.57 -13.30 -13.99
CA GLY A 166 -14.91 -13.45 -13.46
C GLY A 166 -15.97 -12.64 -14.21
N GLU A 167 -15.61 -11.47 -14.75
CA GLU A 167 -16.53 -10.70 -15.61
C GLU A 167 -16.70 -11.31 -17.01
N GLN A 168 -15.65 -11.93 -17.52
CA GLN A 168 -15.68 -12.52 -18.86
C GLN A 168 -16.39 -13.89 -18.88
N TYR A 169 -16.36 -14.62 -17.78
CA TYR A 169 -16.96 -15.94 -17.62
C TYR A 169 -17.76 -16.00 -16.30
N PRO A 170 -18.94 -15.37 -16.24
CA PRO A 170 -19.80 -15.49 -15.06
C PRO A 170 -20.21 -16.96 -14.88
N VAL A 171 -19.82 -17.53 -13.75
CA VAL A 171 -20.17 -18.90 -13.35
C VAL A 171 -21.55 -18.90 -12.71
#